data_43596162e9cb468e34ceab712751cd32
#
_entry.id   43596162e9cb468e34ceab712751cd32
#
_cell.length_a   1.000
_cell.length_b   1.000
_cell.length_c   1.000
_cell.angle_alpha   90.00
_cell.angle_beta   90.00
_cell.angle_gamma   90.00
#
_symmetry.space_group_name_H-M   'P 1'
#
loop_
_entity.id
_entity.type
_entity.pdbx_description
1 polymer ?
#
loop_
_entity_poly.entity_id
_entity_poly.type
_entity_poly.pdbx_seq_one_letter_code
_entity_poly.pdbx_strand_id
1 'polypeptide(L)'
;MKKENSPLILCLFGILPVVWLGLLIAPAAHGGLPEIVARFPAVMNDPFHIEICGDSLKAVLVLLCAYGLTVGVILSSRRNYRRGEEHGSAKWGSARTVNRKYRAAAPEDNKIFTQNIRMGLDGRKHRRNLNTVVVGGSGAGKTRFYAKPNLCQANTSFTVLDPKGELLRSTGHLLRQKGYEVRVLDLLNMEKSHCYNPFVYLRDDNDVQRLVTNLFKSTTPKGSQSNDPFWDTAASMLLLALIFYLKYEAPPDEQNFPMVMEMLRAADVREDCDEYTSPLDELFERLEMREPDHIAVKYYKDYHSGSAKTLKSIQITLAARLEKFNLSSLAALTATDELDLPSLGEKKVALFALIPDNDTSFNFLVSILYTQLFQQLFYLADHKYGGSLPVPVHFLMDEFSNVSLPEDFSKILAVMRSRNVHVSIILQNVAALKALFEKEWESILGNCDEFLYLGGNETSTHKLISESYLGKSTIDTNTYGKSSGRNGNYSTNYQISGRELLTPDEVRMLDNRYALLFIRGERPVMDEKYDILKHPNIALTKDGGAAPYEHGGTENAVATLSFAGTAAETLSELSEPIPDYELLSDEDIEALF
;
A
#
# COMPACT_ATOMS: atom_id res chain seq x y z
N MET A 1 -13.49 11.64 26.80
CA MET A 1 -13.28 12.15 28.19
C MET A 1 -14.60 12.71 28.69
N LYS A 2 -15.33 11.98 29.53
CA LYS A 2 -16.44 12.55 30.34
C LYS A 2 -15.77 13.31 31.47
N LYS A 3 -15.89 14.64 31.47
CA LYS A 3 -15.58 15.46 32.64
C LYS A 3 -16.53 15.01 33.77
N GLU A 4 -16.00 14.34 34.78
CA GLU A 4 -16.75 14.07 36.02
C GLU A 4 -16.91 15.40 36.74
N ASN A 5 -18.06 16.03 36.56
CA ASN A 5 -18.49 17.18 37.39
C ASN A 5 -18.99 16.74 38.77
N SER A 6 -18.93 15.46 39.07
CA SER A 6 -19.40 14.82 40.32
C SER A 6 -18.86 15.45 41.62
N PRO A 7 -17.54 15.77 41.73
CA PRO A 7 -17.04 16.29 43.02
C PRO A 7 -17.39 17.77 43.28
N LEU A 8 -17.53 18.59 42.24
CA LEU A 8 -17.96 19.99 42.40
C LEU A 8 -19.42 20.06 42.87
N ILE A 9 -20.27 19.20 42.33
CA ILE A 9 -21.67 19.07 42.75
C ILE A 9 -21.75 18.62 44.20
N LEU A 10 -20.93 17.65 44.63
CA LEU A 10 -20.88 17.18 46.03
C LEU A 10 -20.43 18.28 46.99
N CYS A 11 -19.44 19.10 46.59
CA CYS A 11 -19.00 20.25 47.38
C CYS A 11 -20.09 21.34 47.49
N LEU A 12 -20.90 21.55 46.47
CA LEU A 12 -22.04 22.47 46.53
C LEU A 12 -23.11 21.98 47.50
N PHE A 13 -23.43 20.69 47.53
CA PHE A 13 -24.34 20.11 48.50
C PHE A 13 -23.83 20.20 49.95
N GLY A 14 -22.51 20.19 50.16
CA GLY A 14 -21.87 20.36 51.44
C GLY A 14 -22.05 21.75 52.08
N ILE A 15 -22.43 22.77 51.32
CA ILE A 15 -22.68 24.13 51.82
C ILE A 15 -23.90 24.14 52.78
N LEU A 16 -24.96 23.41 52.44
CA LEU A 16 -26.18 23.37 53.25
C LEU A 16 -25.96 22.90 54.70
N PRO A 17 -25.29 21.74 54.94
CA PRO A 17 -24.96 21.33 56.29
C PRO A 17 -24.02 22.31 57.04
N VAL A 18 -23.10 22.97 56.29
CA VAL A 18 -22.21 23.97 56.95
C VAL A 18 -22.95 25.21 57.38
N VAL A 19 -23.88 25.73 56.58
CA VAL A 19 -24.76 26.86 56.96
C VAL A 19 -25.65 26.47 58.13
N TRP A 20 -26.25 25.29 58.06
CA TRP A 20 -27.06 24.76 59.16
C TRP A 20 -26.27 24.65 60.50
N LEU A 21 -25.05 24.09 60.46
CA LEU A 21 -24.17 23.98 61.57
C LEU A 21 -23.77 25.37 62.13
N GLY A 22 -23.54 26.34 61.26
CA GLY A 22 -23.22 27.71 61.60
C GLY A 22 -24.36 28.42 62.37
N LEU A 23 -25.59 28.21 61.94
CA LEU A 23 -26.76 28.73 62.59
C LEU A 23 -26.98 28.06 63.96
N LEU A 24 -26.72 26.75 64.06
CA LEU A 24 -26.89 25.95 65.27
C LEU A 24 -25.89 26.34 66.35
N ILE A 25 -24.64 26.67 65.97
CA ILE A 25 -23.56 27.02 66.93
C ILE A 25 -23.58 28.52 67.28
N ALA A 26 -24.27 29.34 66.51
CA ALA A 26 -24.27 30.81 66.67
C ALA A 26 -24.56 31.30 68.09
N PRO A 27 -25.54 30.76 68.85
CA PRO A 27 -25.82 31.19 70.23
C PRO A 27 -24.67 30.95 71.24
N ALA A 28 -23.80 29.95 70.90
CA ALA A 28 -22.61 29.65 71.74
C ALA A 28 -21.37 30.45 71.35
N ALA A 29 -21.43 31.18 70.22
CA ALA A 29 -20.28 31.90 69.67
C ALA A 29 -19.86 33.13 70.48
N HIS A 30 -20.74 33.71 71.28
CA HIS A 30 -20.44 34.88 72.12
C HIS A 30 -19.31 34.64 73.14
N GLY A 31 -19.14 33.44 73.66
CA GLY A 31 -18.08 33.09 74.60
C GLY A 31 -16.81 32.51 73.99
N GLY A 32 -16.67 32.57 72.69
CA GLY A 32 -15.49 32.05 71.96
C GLY A 32 -15.42 30.54 71.90
N LEU A 33 -14.28 30.01 71.37
CA LEU A 33 -14.06 28.57 71.14
C LEU A 33 -14.33 27.66 72.41
N PRO A 34 -13.92 28.03 73.62
CA PRO A 34 -14.20 27.18 74.80
C PRO A 34 -15.70 26.98 75.07
N GLU A 35 -16.50 28.03 74.89
CA GLU A 35 -17.96 27.96 75.16
C GLU A 35 -18.68 27.18 74.05
N ILE A 36 -18.23 27.30 72.78
CA ILE A 36 -18.72 26.50 71.69
C ILE A 36 -18.49 24.99 71.94
N VAL A 37 -17.29 24.61 72.40
CA VAL A 37 -16.97 23.22 72.74
C VAL A 37 -17.79 22.72 73.95
N ALA A 38 -17.96 23.52 74.96
CA ALA A 38 -18.74 23.15 76.17
C ALA A 38 -20.24 22.99 75.90
N ARG A 39 -20.84 23.83 75.02
CA ARG A 39 -22.28 23.79 74.69
C ARG A 39 -22.61 22.86 73.53
N PHE A 40 -21.61 22.43 72.74
CA PHE A 40 -21.81 21.61 71.54
C PHE A 40 -22.66 20.35 71.80
N PRO A 41 -22.44 19.54 72.88
CA PRO A 41 -23.27 18.38 73.13
C PRO A 41 -24.75 18.75 73.44
N ALA A 42 -24.99 19.87 74.12
CA ALA A 42 -26.32 20.32 74.39
C ALA A 42 -27.08 20.80 73.13
N VAL A 43 -26.38 21.51 72.24
CA VAL A 43 -26.92 21.98 71.00
C VAL A 43 -27.22 20.81 70.03
N MET A 44 -26.45 19.73 70.12
CA MET A 44 -26.66 18.52 69.25
C MET A 44 -27.80 17.62 69.83
N ASN A 45 -28.30 17.83 71.03
CA ASN A 45 -29.48 17.12 71.55
C ASN A 45 -30.79 17.56 70.91
N ASP A 46 -30.86 18.83 70.41
CA ASP A 46 -32.00 19.32 69.62
C ASP A 46 -31.49 20.01 68.34
N PRO A 47 -31.08 19.24 67.34
CA PRO A 47 -30.37 19.74 66.15
C PRO A 47 -31.22 20.55 65.14
N PHE A 48 -32.52 20.58 65.30
CA PHE A 48 -33.45 21.34 64.48
C PHE A 48 -33.93 22.65 65.09
N HIS A 49 -33.59 22.90 66.37
CA HIS A 49 -33.91 24.15 67.06
C HIS A 49 -32.86 25.21 66.70
N ILE A 50 -33.21 26.15 65.82
CA ILE A 50 -32.32 27.22 65.33
C ILE A 50 -32.78 28.54 65.97
N GLU A 51 -31.92 29.13 66.81
CA GLU A 51 -32.10 30.48 67.34
C GLU A 51 -31.26 31.48 66.51
N ILE A 52 -31.93 32.45 65.86
CA ILE A 52 -31.24 33.51 65.11
C ILE A 52 -30.84 34.62 66.13
N CYS A 53 -29.54 34.82 66.26
CA CYS A 53 -28.94 35.87 67.08
C CYS A 53 -28.04 36.80 66.29
N GLY A 54 -27.57 37.91 66.87
CA GLY A 54 -26.74 38.89 66.11
C GLY A 54 -25.43 38.36 65.57
N ASP A 55 -24.93 37.25 66.11
CA ASP A 55 -23.69 36.61 65.70
C ASP A 55 -23.90 35.44 64.69
N SER A 56 -25.17 35.12 64.39
CA SER A 56 -25.50 34.04 63.46
C SER A 56 -24.80 34.22 62.06
N LEU A 57 -24.80 35.45 61.53
CA LEU A 57 -24.16 35.75 60.28
C LEU A 57 -22.64 35.55 60.36
N LYS A 58 -22.00 35.95 61.43
CA LYS A 58 -20.56 35.83 61.66
C LYS A 58 -20.16 34.36 61.77
N ALA A 59 -20.90 33.56 62.53
CA ALA A 59 -20.64 32.12 62.72
C ALA A 59 -20.77 31.37 61.41
N VAL A 60 -21.81 31.65 60.61
CA VAL A 60 -21.98 31.05 59.26
C VAL A 60 -20.84 31.44 58.30
N LEU A 61 -20.46 32.73 58.28
CA LEU A 61 -19.36 33.19 57.43
C LEU A 61 -18.03 32.55 57.79
N VAL A 62 -17.70 32.41 59.05
CA VAL A 62 -16.45 31.76 59.50
C VAL A 62 -16.43 30.29 59.08
N LEU A 63 -17.55 29.57 59.30
CA LEU A 63 -17.61 28.16 58.85
C LEU A 63 -17.60 28.00 57.34
N LEU A 64 -18.25 28.87 56.59
CA LEU A 64 -18.15 28.86 55.12
C LEU A 64 -16.74 29.16 54.64
N CYS A 65 -16.04 30.09 55.25
CA CYS A 65 -14.62 30.34 54.97
C CYS A 65 -13.75 29.12 55.27
N ALA A 66 -13.93 28.49 56.45
CA ALA A 66 -13.21 27.28 56.82
C ALA A 66 -13.52 26.11 55.85
N TYR A 67 -14.80 25.96 55.48
CA TYR A 67 -15.22 24.97 54.47
C TYR A 67 -14.59 25.25 53.10
N GLY A 68 -14.65 26.52 52.63
CA GLY A 68 -14.04 26.94 51.37
C GLY A 68 -12.54 26.68 51.34
N LEU A 69 -11.82 26.97 52.43
CA LEU A 69 -10.40 26.63 52.56
C LEU A 69 -10.17 25.13 52.51
N THR A 70 -10.97 24.34 53.21
CA THR A 70 -10.87 22.87 53.23
C THR A 70 -11.12 22.30 51.83
N VAL A 71 -12.17 22.76 51.14
CA VAL A 71 -12.47 22.38 49.74
C VAL A 71 -11.34 22.83 48.82
N GLY A 72 -10.80 24.05 48.98
CA GLY A 72 -9.66 24.55 48.24
C GLY A 72 -8.41 23.68 48.37
N VAL A 73 -8.09 23.28 49.61
CA VAL A 73 -6.97 22.35 49.90
C VAL A 73 -7.23 20.98 49.28
N ILE A 74 -8.44 20.43 49.40
CA ILE A 74 -8.80 19.13 48.80
C ILE A 74 -8.72 19.17 47.28
N LEU A 75 -9.22 20.24 46.64
CA LEU A 75 -9.19 20.40 45.20
C LEU A 75 -7.76 20.66 44.69
N SER A 76 -6.94 21.46 45.39
CA SER A 76 -5.56 21.73 45.00
C SER A 76 -4.62 20.54 45.24
N SER A 77 -4.94 19.69 46.22
CA SER A 77 -4.19 18.46 46.53
C SER A 77 -4.58 17.29 45.64
N ARG A 78 -5.57 17.45 44.75
CA ARG A 78 -5.95 16.41 43.79
C ARG A 78 -4.85 16.21 42.76
N ARG A 79 -4.10 15.16 42.95
CA ARG A 79 -3.16 14.66 41.94
C ARG A 79 -3.95 13.85 40.91
N ASN A 80 -3.70 14.13 39.62
CA ASN A 80 -4.27 13.35 38.52
C ASN A 80 -3.57 12.00 38.45
N TYR A 81 -3.90 11.08 39.32
CA TYR A 81 -3.40 9.72 39.29
C TYR A 81 -4.13 8.93 38.21
N ARG A 82 -3.38 8.45 37.20
CA ARG A 82 -3.83 7.37 36.30
C ARG A 82 -3.38 6.05 36.94
N ARG A 83 -4.08 5.59 37.95
CA ARG A 83 -3.74 4.35 38.66
C ARG A 83 -3.77 3.16 37.72
N GLY A 84 -2.64 2.42 37.61
CA GLY A 84 -2.44 1.29 36.71
C GLY A 84 -2.15 1.68 35.27
N GLU A 85 -1.88 2.97 34.98
CA GLU A 85 -1.49 3.51 33.68
C GLU A 85 -0.34 4.54 33.79
N GLU A 86 0.37 4.55 34.93
CA GLU A 86 1.42 5.54 35.27
C GLU A 86 2.56 5.52 34.25
N HIS A 87 2.91 4.34 33.74
CA HIS A 87 3.99 4.13 32.77
C HIS A 87 3.50 3.77 31.37
N GLY A 88 2.19 3.54 31.20
CA GLY A 88 1.60 3.20 29.91
C GLY A 88 0.26 2.47 30.06
N SER A 89 -0.60 2.63 29.04
CA SER A 89 -1.96 2.04 29.02
C SER A 89 -2.10 0.89 28.04
N ALA A 90 -0.99 0.37 27.51
CA ALA A 90 -0.99 -0.71 26.54
C ALA A 90 -1.62 -1.98 27.14
N LYS A 91 -2.54 -2.59 26.39
CA LYS A 91 -3.25 -3.83 26.76
C LYS A 91 -3.60 -4.60 25.50
N TRP A 92 -3.65 -5.91 25.58
CA TRP A 92 -4.12 -6.74 24.50
C TRP A 92 -5.60 -6.48 24.19
N GLY A 93 -5.90 -6.42 22.90
CA GLY A 93 -7.26 -6.44 22.35
C GLY A 93 -7.78 -7.88 22.22
N SER A 94 -9.00 -8.03 21.70
CA SER A 94 -9.57 -9.34 21.40
C SER A 94 -10.18 -9.39 20.00
N ALA A 95 -10.07 -10.52 19.33
CA ALA A 95 -10.68 -10.78 18.02
C ALA A 95 -12.19 -10.49 18.03
N ARG A 96 -12.89 -10.84 19.14
CA ARG A 96 -14.33 -10.57 19.29
C ARG A 96 -14.66 -9.07 19.23
N THR A 97 -13.83 -8.23 19.86
CA THR A 97 -14.05 -6.77 19.88
C THR A 97 -13.82 -6.18 18.49
N VAL A 98 -12.76 -6.62 17.80
CA VAL A 98 -12.44 -6.20 16.41
C VAL A 98 -13.56 -6.61 15.46
N ASN A 99 -13.96 -7.88 15.48
CA ASN A 99 -15.03 -8.38 14.59
C ASN A 99 -16.37 -7.67 14.80
N ARG A 100 -16.74 -7.35 16.04
CA ARG A 100 -17.99 -6.62 16.32
C ARG A 100 -18.03 -5.25 15.63
N LYS A 101 -16.86 -4.62 15.45
CA LYS A 101 -16.75 -3.29 14.83
C LYS A 101 -16.61 -3.35 13.32
N TYR A 102 -15.87 -4.33 12.80
CA TYR A 102 -15.34 -4.29 11.43
C TYR A 102 -15.82 -5.42 10.52
N ARG A 103 -16.23 -6.55 11.06
CA ARG A 103 -16.65 -7.70 10.26
C ARG A 103 -17.97 -7.41 9.53
N ALA A 104 -18.02 -7.70 8.22
CA ALA A 104 -19.26 -7.76 7.45
C ALA A 104 -20.04 -9.03 7.78
N ALA A 105 -21.40 -8.99 7.60
CA ALA A 105 -22.27 -10.11 7.88
C ALA A 105 -22.03 -11.30 6.93
N ALA A 106 -21.90 -11.02 5.63
CA ALA A 106 -21.56 -12.03 4.63
C ALA A 106 -20.07 -12.40 4.76
N PRO A 107 -19.74 -13.68 4.91
CA PRO A 107 -18.35 -14.13 5.09
C PRO A 107 -17.44 -13.74 3.92
N GLU A 108 -17.96 -13.77 2.70
CA GLU A 108 -17.28 -13.42 1.46
C GLU A 108 -16.90 -11.93 1.38
N ASP A 109 -17.68 -11.03 1.97
CA ASP A 109 -17.46 -9.58 1.93
C ASP A 109 -16.35 -9.11 2.90
N ASN A 110 -15.49 -10.01 3.33
CA ASN A 110 -14.46 -9.71 4.30
C ASN A 110 -13.05 -9.99 3.78
N LYS A 111 -12.13 -9.14 4.18
CA LYS A 111 -10.69 -9.38 4.15
C LYS A 111 -10.29 -10.24 5.34
N ILE A 112 -9.42 -11.22 5.12
CA ILE A 112 -8.94 -12.17 6.14
C ILE A 112 -7.59 -11.70 6.67
N PHE A 113 -7.45 -11.57 8.00
CA PHE A 113 -6.17 -11.23 8.64
C PHE A 113 -5.57 -12.40 9.40
N THR A 114 -6.37 -13.05 10.24
CA THR A 114 -5.94 -14.14 11.11
C THR A 114 -7.03 -15.22 11.16
N GLN A 115 -6.84 -16.27 11.94
CA GLN A 115 -7.82 -17.34 12.06
C GLN A 115 -9.20 -16.83 12.47
N ASN A 116 -9.24 -15.85 13.38
CA ASN A 116 -10.48 -15.37 13.95
C ASN A 116 -10.87 -13.94 13.49
N ILE A 117 -9.97 -13.16 12.89
CA ILE A 117 -10.24 -11.73 12.58
C ILE A 117 -10.54 -11.53 11.10
N ARG A 118 -11.66 -10.82 10.87
CA ARG A 118 -12.18 -10.43 9.56
C ARG A 118 -12.50 -8.95 9.55
N MET A 119 -12.34 -8.31 8.39
CA MET A 119 -12.72 -6.91 8.19
C MET A 119 -13.50 -6.77 6.88
N GLY A 120 -14.69 -6.17 6.95
CA GLY A 120 -15.52 -5.93 5.79
C GLY A 120 -14.86 -4.99 4.78
N LEU A 121 -15.16 -5.15 3.49
CA LEU A 121 -14.59 -4.35 2.41
C LEU A 121 -15.15 -2.92 2.34
N ASP A 122 -16.27 -2.63 3.01
CA ASP A 122 -16.85 -1.28 3.04
C ASP A 122 -16.07 -0.34 3.96
N GLY A 123 -14.98 0.24 3.44
CA GLY A 123 -14.15 1.21 4.14
C GLY A 123 -14.87 2.51 4.56
N ARG A 124 -16.03 2.82 3.95
CA ARG A 124 -16.84 3.99 4.35
C ARG A 124 -17.56 3.73 5.65
N LYS A 125 -18.09 2.52 5.84
CA LYS A 125 -18.82 2.10 7.05
C LYS A 125 -17.93 2.13 8.30
N HIS A 126 -16.73 1.61 8.23
CA HIS A 126 -15.84 1.50 9.40
C HIS A 126 -14.69 2.54 9.41
N ARG A 127 -14.61 3.39 8.38
CA ARG A 127 -13.64 4.49 8.26
C ARG A 127 -12.17 4.04 8.32
N ARG A 128 -11.88 2.87 7.72
CA ARG A 128 -10.52 2.35 7.50
C ARG A 128 -10.24 2.29 6.01
N ASN A 129 -8.96 2.36 5.63
CA ASN A 129 -8.57 2.42 4.23
C ASN A 129 -8.31 1.04 3.60
N LEU A 130 -8.30 -0.03 4.37
CA LEU A 130 -8.00 -1.41 3.94
C LEU A 130 -6.59 -1.60 3.35
N ASN A 131 -5.73 -0.58 3.39
CA ASN A 131 -4.33 -0.71 3.03
C ASN A 131 -3.61 -1.43 4.17
N THR A 132 -2.94 -2.53 3.84
CA THR A 132 -2.32 -3.42 4.82
C THR A 132 -0.84 -3.58 4.53
N VAL A 133 -0.03 -3.48 5.56
CA VAL A 133 1.36 -3.94 5.51
C VAL A 133 1.45 -5.31 6.18
N VAL A 134 1.99 -6.28 5.48
CA VAL A 134 2.23 -7.63 5.99
C VAL A 134 3.71 -7.88 6.05
N VAL A 135 4.24 -8.13 7.23
CA VAL A 135 5.66 -8.39 7.46
C VAL A 135 5.86 -9.81 7.97
N GLY A 136 6.74 -10.53 7.31
CA GLY A 136 7.12 -11.87 7.74
C GLY A 136 8.40 -12.34 7.06
N GLY A 137 9.32 -12.89 7.83
CA GLY A 137 10.57 -13.44 7.31
C GLY A 137 10.36 -14.55 6.27
N SER A 138 11.45 -15.05 5.69
CA SER A 138 11.38 -16.22 4.83
C SER A 138 10.82 -17.41 5.63
N GLY A 139 9.86 -18.14 5.06
CA GLY A 139 9.18 -19.25 5.74
C GLY A 139 8.12 -18.86 6.78
N ALA A 140 7.90 -17.57 7.07
CA ALA A 140 6.84 -17.12 7.99
C ALA A 140 5.41 -17.38 7.46
N GLY A 141 5.28 -17.73 6.18
CA GLY A 141 4.03 -18.13 5.55
C GLY A 141 3.18 -16.95 5.06
N LYS A 142 3.79 -15.84 4.65
CA LYS A 142 3.09 -14.67 4.07
C LYS A 142 2.09 -15.05 2.99
N THR A 143 2.56 -15.79 2.00
CA THR A 143 1.73 -16.27 0.88
C THR A 143 0.64 -17.22 1.36
N ARG A 144 0.97 -18.20 2.23
CA ARG A 144 0.04 -19.24 2.70
C ARG A 144 -1.03 -18.72 3.65
N PHE A 145 -0.66 -17.87 4.62
CA PHE A 145 -1.55 -17.45 5.71
C PHE A 145 -2.29 -16.14 5.43
N TYR A 146 -1.83 -15.36 4.42
CA TYR A 146 -2.45 -14.07 4.10
C TYR A 146 -2.82 -13.92 2.62
N ALA A 147 -1.87 -14.06 1.68
CA ALA A 147 -2.13 -13.80 0.27
C ALA A 147 -3.18 -14.75 -0.32
N LYS A 148 -2.94 -16.07 -0.25
CA LYS A 148 -3.86 -17.11 -0.76
C LYS A 148 -5.25 -17.03 -0.14
N PRO A 149 -5.43 -16.92 1.20
CA PRO A 149 -6.76 -16.80 1.79
C PRO A 149 -7.56 -15.61 1.25
N ASN A 150 -6.92 -14.46 1.04
CA ASN A 150 -7.59 -13.28 0.50
C ASN A 150 -7.94 -13.41 -1.00
N LEU A 151 -7.10 -14.07 -1.81
CA LEU A 151 -7.45 -14.43 -3.18
C LEU A 151 -8.61 -15.41 -3.23
N CYS A 152 -8.63 -16.40 -2.32
CA CYS A 152 -9.71 -17.39 -2.22
C CYS A 152 -11.06 -16.78 -1.85
N GLN A 153 -11.11 -15.58 -1.26
CA GLN A 153 -12.35 -14.85 -1.00
C GLN A 153 -13.07 -14.44 -2.30
N ALA A 154 -12.35 -14.21 -3.39
CA ALA A 154 -12.86 -13.87 -4.71
C ALA A 154 -13.92 -12.74 -4.67
N ASN A 155 -13.64 -11.68 -3.94
CA ASN A 155 -14.59 -10.63 -3.58
C ASN A 155 -14.25 -9.24 -4.15
N THR A 156 -13.08 -9.08 -4.78
CA THR A 156 -12.62 -7.85 -5.43
C THR A 156 -12.04 -8.20 -6.79
N SER A 157 -11.81 -7.23 -7.67
CA SER A 157 -10.81 -7.43 -8.72
C SER A 157 -9.41 -7.44 -8.08
N PHE A 158 -8.52 -8.22 -8.66
CA PHE A 158 -7.18 -8.40 -8.10
C PHE A 158 -6.11 -7.98 -9.10
N THR A 159 -5.09 -7.27 -8.60
CA THR A 159 -3.80 -7.14 -9.27
C THR A 159 -2.77 -7.79 -8.37
N VAL A 160 -2.16 -8.86 -8.84
CA VAL A 160 -1.29 -9.72 -8.04
C VAL A 160 0.12 -9.67 -8.57
N LEU A 161 1.06 -9.23 -7.75
CA LEU A 161 2.48 -9.44 -8.00
C LEU A 161 2.85 -10.82 -7.46
N ASP A 162 3.24 -11.73 -8.34
CA ASP A 162 3.44 -13.15 -8.01
C ASP A 162 4.84 -13.62 -8.44
N PRO A 163 5.85 -13.45 -7.59
CA PRO A 163 7.16 -14.03 -7.83
C PRO A 163 7.03 -15.57 -7.90
N LYS A 164 7.51 -16.19 -8.96
CA LYS A 164 7.44 -17.64 -9.20
C LYS A 164 6.10 -18.19 -9.71
N GLY A 165 5.03 -17.40 -9.82
CA GLY A 165 3.72 -17.87 -10.28
C GLY A 165 3.03 -18.86 -9.31
N GLU A 166 3.37 -18.84 -8.01
CA GLU A 166 2.78 -19.75 -7.03
C GLU A 166 1.32 -19.43 -6.75
N LEU A 167 0.98 -18.13 -6.65
CA LEU A 167 -0.38 -17.68 -6.41
C LEU A 167 -1.28 -18.02 -7.58
N LEU A 168 -0.85 -17.73 -8.80
CA LEU A 168 -1.60 -18.06 -10.02
C LEU A 168 -1.88 -19.56 -10.13
N ARG A 169 -0.82 -20.38 -10.04
CA ARG A 169 -0.95 -21.85 -10.13
C ARG A 169 -1.87 -22.44 -9.06
N SER A 170 -1.90 -21.82 -7.86
CA SER A 170 -2.73 -22.31 -6.76
C SER A 170 -4.18 -21.87 -6.85
N THR A 171 -4.45 -20.64 -7.31
CA THR A 171 -5.79 -20.01 -7.20
C THR A 171 -6.48 -19.72 -8.53
N GLY A 172 -5.80 -19.85 -9.67
CA GLY A 172 -6.33 -19.48 -10.98
C GLY A 172 -7.62 -20.21 -11.36
N HIS A 173 -7.73 -21.52 -11.10
CA HIS A 173 -8.96 -22.27 -11.33
C HIS A 173 -10.13 -21.78 -10.47
N LEU A 174 -9.89 -21.48 -9.19
CA LEU A 174 -10.89 -20.92 -8.30
C LEU A 174 -11.43 -19.61 -8.87
N LEU A 175 -10.54 -18.71 -9.29
CA LEU A 175 -10.92 -17.40 -9.82
C LEU A 175 -11.75 -17.53 -11.10
N ARG A 176 -11.33 -18.38 -12.06
CA ARG A 176 -12.14 -18.67 -13.26
C ARG A 176 -13.53 -19.21 -12.92
N GLN A 177 -13.64 -20.15 -12.00
CA GLN A 177 -14.93 -20.71 -11.57
C GLN A 177 -15.80 -19.67 -10.83
N LYS A 178 -15.21 -18.65 -10.21
CA LYS A 178 -15.94 -17.53 -9.60
C LYS A 178 -16.29 -16.41 -10.58
N GLY A 179 -16.05 -16.62 -11.88
CA GLY A 179 -16.41 -15.70 -12.96
C GLY A 179 -15.40 -14.58 -13.21
N TYR A 180 -14.14 -14.79 -12.82
CA TYR A 180 -13.06 -13.85 -13.14
C TYR A 180 -12.51 -14.09 -14.53
N GLU A 181 -12.21 -13.00 -15.23
CA GLU A 181 -11.24 -13.01 -16.32
C GLU A 181 -9.84 -13.03 -15.70
N VAL A 182 -9.10 -14.11 -15.97
CA VAL A 182 -7.70 -14.23 -15.49
C VAL A 182 -6.77 -13.79 -16.59
N ARG A 183 -6.02 -12.73 -16.36
CA ARG A 183 -5.03 -12.16 -17.27
C ARG A 183 -3.66 -12.26 -16.64
N VAL A 184 -2.65 -12.53 -17.45
CA VAL A 184 -1.30 -12.82 -16.95
C VAL A 184 -0.27 -12.07 -17.77
N LEU A 185 0.49 -11.18 -17.13
CA LEU A 185 1.75 -10.69 -17.66
C LEU A 185 2.85 -11.62 -17.14
N ASP A 186 3.35 -12.50 -18.00
CA ASP A 186 4.34 -13.52 -17.61
C ASP A 186 5.74 -13.14 -18.09
N LEU A 187 6.57 -12.64 -17.18
CA LEU A 187 7.99 -12.35 -17.46
C LEU A 187 8.91 -13.55 -17.17
N LEU A 188 8.35 -14.69 -16.69
CA LEU A 188 9.07 -15.96 -16.56
C LEU A 188 9.07 -16.71 -17.89
N ASN A 189 7.94 -16.65 -18.60
CA ASN A 189 7.76 -17.23 -19.92
C ASN A 189 6.89 -16.32 -20.80
N MET A 190 7.53 -15.38 -21.49
CA MET A 190 6.86 -14.35 -22.26
C MET A 190 6.00 -14.91 -23.41
N GLU A 191 6.29 -16.12 -23.91
CA GLU A 191 5.49 -16.76 -24.96
C GLU A 191 4.09 -17.16 -24.49
N LYS A 192 3.90 -17.33 -23.17
CA LYS A 192 2.60 -17.66 -22.56
C LYS A 192 1.87 -16.45 -22.00
N SER A 193 2.47 -15.27 -22.12
CA SER A 193 1.94 -14.03 -21.56
C SER A 193 0.83 -13.45 -22.43
N HIS A 194 -0.13 -12.78 -21.81
CA HIS A 194 -0.95 -11.80 -22.52
C HIS A 194 -0.10 -10.60 -22.88
N CYS A 195 -0.36 -10.01 -24.04
CA CYS A 195 0.33 -8.83 -24.52
C CYS A 195 -0.06 -7.58 -23.73
N TYR A 196 0.92 -6.70 -23.54
CA TYR A 196 0.76 -5.43 -22.84
C TYR A 196 1.43 -4.31 -23.63
N ASN A 197 0.65 -3.45 -24.24
CA ASN A 197 1.13 -2.28 -24.98
C ASN A 197 0.88 -1.00 -24.18
N PRO A 198 1.93 -0.36 -23.61
CA PRO A 198 1.79 0.87 -22.83
C PRO A 198 1.18 2.05 -23.61
N PHE A 199 1.27 2.07 -24.95
CA PHE A 199 0.72 3.16 -25.77
C PHE A 199 -0.81 3.25 -25.72
N VAL A 200 -1.50 2.13 -25.57
CA VAL A 200 -2.97 2.07 -25.47
C VAL A 200 -3.51 2.90 -24.31
N TYR A 201 -2.69 3.11 -23.29
CA TYR A 201 -3.06 3.81 -22.05
C TYR A 201 -2.60 5.27 -22.00
N LEU A 202 -2.07 5.81 -23.10
CA LEU A 202 -1.65 7.21 -23.22
C LEU A 202 -2.83 8.09 -23.66
N ARG A 203 -3.50 8.75 -22.75
CA ARG A 203 -4.66 9.61 -23.04
C ARG A 203 -4.23 11.00 -23.49
N ASP A 204 -3.26 11.59 -22.81
CA ASP A 204 -2.80 12.95 -23.01
C ASP A 204 -1.26 13.04 -23.04
N ASP A 205 -0.74 14.25 -23.25
CA ASP A 205 0.68 14.53 -23.29
C ASP A 205 1.37 14.26 -21.95
N ASN A 206 0.65 14.44 -20.84
CA ASN A 206 1.20 14.18 -19.52
C ASN A 206 1.44 12.68 -19.30
N ASP A 207 0.57 11.82 -19.86
CA ASP A 207 0.74 10.37 -19.76
C ASP A 207 1.98 9.92 -20.56
N VAL A 208 2.29 10.56 -21.70
CA VAL A 208 3.53 10.33 -22.46
C VAL A 208 4.76 10.73 -21.62
N GLN A 209 4.74 11.91 -21.01
CA GLN A 209 5.82 12.37 -20.13
C GLN A 209 6.06 11.40 -18.96
N ARG A 210 4.98 10.92 -18.34
CA ARG A 210 5.06 9.95 -17.24
C ARG A 210 5.61 8.61 -17.67
N LEU A 211 5.21 8.11 -18.86
CA LEU A 211 5.75 6.87 -19.43
C LEU A 211 7.26 6.97 -19.61
N VAL A 212 7.74 8.03 -20.28
CA VAL A 212 9.17 8.24 -20.52
C VAL A 212 9.93 8.40 -19.20
N THR A 213 9.43 9.22 -18.28
CA THR A 213 10.06 9.41 -16.96
C THR A 213 10.17 8.09 -16.20
N ASN A 214 9.11 7.29 -16.17
CA ASN A 214 9.12 5.99 -15.49
C ASN A 214 10.08 5.01 -16.16
N LEU A 215 10.10 4.97 -17.48
CA LEU A 215 11.02 4.10 -18.24
C LEU A 215 12.47 4.43 -17.91
N PHE A 216 12.88 5.70 -18.04
CA PHE A 216 14.25 6.11 -17.72
C PHE A 216 14.63 5.77 -16.29
N LYS A 217 13.75 6.06 -15.33
CA LYS A 217 13.99 5.78 -13.92
C LYS A 217 14.11 4.29 -13.62
N SER A 218 13.23 3.48 -14.18
CA SER A 218 13.20 2.03 -13.92
C SER A 218 14.31 1.27 -14.67
N THR A 219 14.89 1.85 -15.73
CA THR A 219 16.03 1.30 -16.47
C THR A 219 17.39 1.85 -16.03
N THR A 220 17.44 2.81 -15.08
CA THR A 220 18.69 3.30 -14.53
C THR A 220 19.30 2.26 -13.58
N PRO A 221 20.56 1.80 -13.81
CA PRO A 221 21.20 0.84 -12.94
C PRO A 221 21.32 1.37 -11.50
N LYS A 222 20.97 0.56 -10.50
CA LYS A 222 21.10 0.93 -9.08
C LYS A 222 22.57 1.23 -8.75
N GLY A 223 22.85 2.43 -8.22
CA GLY A 223 24.19 2.85 -7.84
C GLY A 223 24.99 3.59 -8.91
N SER A 224 24.50 3.65 -10.16
CA SER A 224 25.03 4.56 -11.17
C SER A 224 24.29 5.91 -11.05
N GLN A 225 24.76 6.80 -10.19
CA GLN A 225 24.47 8.21 -10.42
C GLN A 225 25.26 8.61 -11.65
N SER A 226 24.58 8.85 -12.77
CA SER A 226 25.17 9.55 -13.90
C SER A 226 25.76 10.86 -13.36
N ASN A 227 27.07 11.01 -13.43
CA ASN A 227 27.73 12.26 -13.03
C ASN A 227 27.29 13.45 -13.88
N ASP A 228 26.62 13.16 -15.01
CA ASP A 228 26.09 14.15 -15.93
C ASP A 228 24.67 13.77 -16.37
N PRO A 229 23.64 14.41 -15.82
CA PRO A 229 22.24 14.18 -16.17
C PRO A 229 21.90 14.62 -17.61
N PHE A 230 22.81 15.30 -18.30
CA PHE A 230 22.60 15.80 -19.67
C PHE A 230 22.22 14.67 -20.64
N TRP A 231 22.95 13.56 -20.61
CA TRP A 231 22.75 12.46 -21.56
C TRP A 231 21.37 11.79 -21.41
N ASP A 232 20.95 11.55 -20.17
CA ASP A 232 19.63 10.98 -19.91
C ASP A 232 18.51 11.96 -20.27
N THR A 233 18.70 13.25 -20.00
CA THR A 233 17.72 14.28 -20.38
C THR A 233 17.60 14.40 -21.90
N ALA A 234 18.72 14.47 -22.61
CA ALA A 234 18.73 14.56 -24.07
C ALA A 234 18.16 13.30 -24.73
N ALA A 235 18.50 12.11 -24.23
CA ALA A 235 17.92 10.85 -24.69
C ALA A 235 16.40 10.77 -24.44
N SER A 236 15.93 11.33 -23.32
CA SER A 236 14.49 11.42 -23.04
C SER A 236 13.76 12.36 -24.02
N MET A 237 14.38 13.45 -24.46
CA MET A 237 13.82 14.35 -25.47
C MET A 237 13.61 13.62 -26.81
N LEU A 238 14.61 12.86 -27.25
CA LEU A 238 14.46 12.04 -28.46
C LEU A 238 13.33 11.02 -28.31
N LEU A 239 13.29 10.29 -27.20
CA LEU A 239 12.21 9.32 -26.95
C LEU A 239 10.83 9.97 -26.92
N LEU A 240 10.70 11.16 -26.31
CA LEU A 240 9.47 11.93 -26.31
C LEU A 240 9.06 12.31 -27.74
N ALA A 241 9.98 12.77 -28.58
CA ALA A 241 9.70 13.08 -29.98
C ALA A 241 9.14 11.86 -30.73
N LEU A 242 9.78 10.69 -30.58
CA LEU A 242 9.34 9.44 -31.21
C LEU A 242 7.96 8.99 -30.73
N ILE A 243 7.72 8.98 -29.41
CA ILE A 243 6.43 8.55 -28.84
C ILE A 243 5.32 9.52 -29.23
N PHE A 244 5.56 10.86 -29.19
CA PHE A 244 4.57 11.83 -29.62
C PHE A 244 4.26 11.71 -31.12
N TYR A 245 5.27 11.44 -31.94
CA TYR A 245 5.05 11.18 -33.35
C TYR A 245 4.12 9.97 -33.54
N LEU A 246 4.46 8.82 -32.94
CA LEU A 246 3.65 7.61 -33.05
C LEU A 246 2.22 7.82 -32.51
N LYS A 247 2.07 8.51 -31.39
CA LYS A 247 0.75 8.74 -30.78
C LYS A 247 -0.19 9.55 -31.66
N TYR A 248 0.32 10.57 -32.36
CA TYR A 248 -0.54 11.50 -33.10
C TYR A 248 -0.58 11.26 -34.59
N GLU A 249 0.48 10.68 -35.17
CA GLU A 249 0.64 10.55 -36.62
C GLU A 249 0.52 9.10 -37.12
N ALA A 250 0.87 8.12 -36.27
CA ALA A 250 0.86 6.73 -36.67
C ALA A 250 -0.50 6.05 -36.48
N PRO A 251 -0.85 5.07 -37.30
CA PRO A 251 -2.02 4.24 -37.08
C PRO A 251 -1.90 3.43 -35.76
N PRO A 252 -3.02 3.01 -35.13
CA PRO A 252 -2.99 2.37 -33.81
C PRO A 252 -2.14 1.11 -33.70
N ASP A 253 -1.99 0.35 -34.78
CA ASP A 253 -1.18 -0.87 -34.86
C ASP A 253 0.33 -0.60 -34.85
N GLU A 254 0.75 0.60 -35.23
CA GLU A 254 2.14 1.06 -35.18
C GLU A 254 2.47 1.79 -33.86
N GLN A 255 1.49 2.09 -33.02
CA GLN A 255 1.69 2.77 -31.74
C GLN A 255 2.20 1.77 -30.68
N ASN A 256 3.49 1.42 -30.73
CA ASN A 256 4.12 0.44 -29.86
C ASN A 256 5.64 0.63 -29.75
N PHE A 257 6.29 -0.06 -28.79
CA PHE A 257 7.74 -0.01 -28.62
C PHE A 257 8.54 -0.62 -29.77
N PRO A 258 8.14 -1.72 -30.42
CA PRO A 258 8.80 -2.18 -31.64
C PRO A 258 8.96 -1.09 -32.70
N MET A 259 7.92 -0.26 -32.91
CA MET A 259 7.99 0.85 -33.87
C MET A 259 8.92 1.97 -33.39
N VAL A 260 8.97 2.26 -32.09
CA VAL A 260 9.99 3.18 -31.52
C VAL A 260 11.40 2.70 -31.86
N MET A 261 11.66 1.39 -31.76
CA MET A 261 12.96 0.82 -32.10
C MET A 261 13.29 0.93 -33.57
N GLU A 262 12.31 0.74 -34.47
CA GLU A 262 12.50 0.94 -35.94
C GLU A 262 12.79 2.41 -36.25
N MET A 263 12.04 3.35 -35.65
CA MET A 263 12.32 4.78 -35.84
C MET A 263 13.71 5.16 -35.30
N LEU A 264 14.14 4.60 -34.17
CA LEU A 264 15.46 4.85 -33.60
C LEU A 264 16.58 4.30 -34.51
N ARG A 265 16.36 3.16 -35.19
CA ARG A 265 17.30 2.63 -36.20
C ARG A 265 17.35 3.50 -37.46
N ALA A 266 16.22 4.11 -37.83
CA ALA A 266 16.14 5.03 -38.94
C ALA A 266 16.81 6.40 -38.68
N ALA A 267 17.16 6.69 -37.41
CA ALA A 267 17.85 7.89 -36.99
C ALA A 267 19.36 7.80 -37.17
N ASP A 268 19.85 7.42 -38.38
CA ASP A 268 21.29 7.33 -38.62
C ASP A 268 21.93 8.73 -38.68
N VAL A 269 23.02 8.92 -37.95
CA VAL A 269 23.79 10.19 -37.93
C VAL A 269 25.20 9.92 -38.49
N ARG A 270 25.59 10.64 -39.54
CA ARG A 270 26.91 10.56 -40.16
C ARG A 270 27.77 11.75 -39.75
N GLU A 271 28.94 11.47 -39.19
CA GLU A 271 29.89 12.50 -38.77
C GLU A 271 30.71 13.08 -39.93
N ASP A 272 30.75 12.37 -41.06
CA ASP A 272 31.55 12.67 -42.25
C ASP A 272 30.80 13.48 -43.33
N CYS A 273 29.51 13.75 -43.11
CA CYS A 273 28.67 14.48 -44.07
C CYS A 273 27.65 15.36 -43.35
N ASP A 274 27.93 16.65 -43.27
CA ASP A 274 27.05 17.63 -42.59
C ASP A 274 25.71 17.83 -43.33
N GLU A 275 25.60 17.43 -44.60
CA GLU A 275 24.37 17.54 -45.40
C GLU A 275 23.53 16.22 -45.38
N TYR A 276 23.96 15.22 -44.62
CA TYR A 276 23.25 13.94 -44.57
C TYR A 276 21.93 14.08 -43.76
N THR A 277 20.82 13.80 -44.42
CA THR A 277 19.49 13.73 -43.84
C THR A 277 19.09 12.26 -43.67
N SER A 278 18.78 11.84 -42.43
CA SER A 278 18.32 10.48 -42.16
C SER A 278 16.86 10.29 -42.58
N PRO A 279 16.38 9.06 -42.76
CA PRO A 279 14.95 8.83 -42.96
C PRO A 279 14.06 9.36 -41.84
N LEU A 280 14.58 9.40 -40.61
CA LEU A 280 13.86 10.00 -39.49
C LEU A 280 13.78 11.53 -39.63
N ASP A 281 14.85 12.19 -40.06
CA ASP A 281 14.85 13.63 -40.30
C ASP A 281 13.80 14.02 -41.34
N GLU A 282 13.77 13.30 -42.50
CA GLU A 282 12.75 13.51 -43.54
C GLU A 282 11.32 13.37 -42.99
N LEU A 283 11.10 12.43 -42.07
CA LEU A 283 9.79 12.20 -41.47
C LEU A 283 9.35 13.39 -40.64
N PHE A 284 10.25 13.93 -39.80
CA PHE A 284 9.98 15.10 -38.98
C PHE A 284 9.92 16.41 -39.79
N GLU A 285 10.71 16.56 -40.85
CA GLU A 285 10.62 17.69 -41.77
C GLU A 285 9.25 17.76 -42.47
N ARG A 286 8.74 16.62 -42.95
CA ARG A 286 7.38 16.54 -43.52
C ARG A 286 6.30 16.94 -42.51
N LEU A 287 6.43 16.51 -41.25
CA LEU A 287 5.52 16.90 -40.19
C LEU A 287 5.63 18.39 -39.90
N GLU A 288 6.85 18.93 -39.82
CA GLU A 288 7.09 20.35 -39.61
C GLU A 288 6.51 21.24 -40.73
N MET A 289 6.63 20.82 -41.98
CA MET A 289 6.02 21.56 -43.10
C MET A 289 4.50 21.59 -43.00
N ARG A 290 3.87 20.57 -42.45
CA ARG A 290 2.40 20.49 -42.26
C ARG A 290 1.97 21.19 -40.98
N GLU A 291 2.64 20.96 -39.85
CA GLU A 291 2.31 21.43 -38.54
C GLU A 291 3.55 21.89 -37.77
N PRO A 292 4.04 23.13 -37.98
CA PRO A 292 5.28 23.63 -37.36
C PRO A 292 5.26 23.64 -35.83
N ASP A 293 4.08 23.75 -35.23
CA ASP A 293 3.89 23.80 -33.78
C ASP A 293 3.60 22.44 -33.13
N HIS A 294 3.67 21.34 -33.91
CA HIS A 294 3.42 20.00 -33.42
C HIS A 294 4.39 19.63 -32.29
N ILE A 295 3.89 19.02 -31.20
CA ILE A 295 4.67 18.73 -30.00
C ILE A 295 5.89 17.81 -30.29
N ALA A 296 5.71 16.81 -31.17
CA ALA A 296 6.79 15.92 -31.58
C ALA A 296 7.93 16.67 -32.29
N VAL A 297 7.57 17.64 -33.15
CA VAL A 297 8.55 18.50 -33.86
C VAL A 297 9.34 19.34 -32.87
N LYS A 298 8.69 19.92 -31.85
CA LYS A 298 9.39 20.71 -30.81
C LYS A 298 10.44 19.89 -30.09
N TYR A 299 10.10 18.69 -29.61
CA TYR A 299 11.06 17.80 -28.95
C TYR A 299 12.17 17.30 -29.89
N TYR A 300 11.82 17.07 -31.15
CA TYR A 300 12.81 16.65 -32.16
C TYR A 300 13.82 17.77 -32.44
N LYS A 301 13.37 19.00 -32.60
CA LYS A 301 14.24 20.19 -32.77
C LYS A 301 15.16 20.40 -31.57
N ASP A 302 14.64 20.27 -30.36
CA ASP A 302 15.44 20.37 -29.14
C ASP A 302 16.56 19.33 -29.13
N TYR A 303 16.25 18.08 -29.47
CA TYR A 303 17.24 17.01 -29.65
C TYR A 303 18.23 17.36 -30.77
N HIS A 304 17.75 17.75 -31.96
CA HIS A 304 18.54 17.96 -33.16
C HIS A 304 19.43 19.22 -33.15
N SER A 305 19.31 20.07 -32.11
CA SER A 305 20.13 21.28 -31.94
C SER A 305 21.62 21.01 -31.65
N GLY A 306 22.00 19.76 -31.39
CA GLY A 306 23.36 19.34 -31.07
C GLY A 306 24.23 19.11 -32.31
N SER A 307 25.56 19.00 -32.12
CA SER A 307 26.47 18.55 -33.21
C SER A 307 26.24 17.07 -33.54
N ALA A 308 26.57 16.62 -34.76
CA ALA A 308 26.42 15.24 -35.20
C ALA A 308 27.00 14.22 -34.21
N LYS A 309 28.19 14.50 -33.67
CA LYS A 309 28.82 13.67 -32.63
C LYS A 309 28.01 13.59 -31.35
N THR A 310 27.37 14.69 -30.94
CA THR A 310 26.49 14.75 -29.74
C THR A 310 25.22 13.94 -29.99
N LEU A 311 24.59 14.13 -31.16
CA LEU A 311 23.38 13.39 -31.57
C LEU A 311 23.61 11.88 -31.58
N LYS A 312 24.74 11.41 -32.13
CA LYS A 312 25.10 9.99 -32.11
C LYS A 312 25.26 9.44 -30.69
N SER A 313 25.87 10.22 -29.79
CA SER A 313 26.01 9.83 -28.38
C SER A 313 24.66 9.75 -27.68
N ILE A 314 23.72 10.66 -27.98
CA ILE A 314 22.36 10.64 -27.46
C ILE A 314 21.60 9.39 -27.95
N GLN A 315 21.71 9.08 -29.25
CA GLN A 315 21.09 7.87 -29.85
C GLN A 315 21.61 6.58 -29.19
N ILE A 316 22.92 6.48 -28.98
CA ILE A 316 23.54 5.34 -28.30
C ILE A 316 23.03 5.24 -26.85
N THR A 317 22.89 6.36 -26.16
CA THR A 317 22.35 6.39 -24.79
C THR A 317 20.90 5.89 -24.78
N LEU A 318 20.05 6.36 -25.71
CA LEU A 318 18.67 5.90 -25.82
C LEU A 318 18.60 4.42 -26.19
N ALA A 319 19.40 3.98 -27.20
CA ALA A 319 19.48 2.59 -27.63
C ALA A 319 19.88 1.67 -26.46
N ALA A 320 20.83 2.09 -25.63
CA ALA A 320 21.22 1.34 -24.42
C ALA A 320 20.09 1.25 -23.38
N ARG A 321 19.26 2.29 -23.23
CA ARG A 321 18.08 2.25 -22.35
C ARG A 321 16.98 1.32 -22.86
N LEU A 322 16.83 1.22 -24.19
CA LEU A 322 15.81 0.43 -24.85
C LEU A 322 16.33 -0.93 -25.36
N GLU A 323 17.58 -1.33 -25.07
CA GLU A 323 18.22 -2.53 -25.63
C GLU A 323 17.37 -3.80 -25.52
N LYS A 324 16.62 -3.93 -24.42
CA LYS A 324 15.80 -5.11 -24.13
C LYS A 324 14.63 -5.28 -25.08
N PHE A 325 14.13 -4.20 -25.66
CA PHE A 325 13.09 -4.25 -26.69
C PHE A 325 13.59 -4.82 -28.03
N ASN A 326 14.90 -5.06 -28.20
CA ASN A 326 15.43 -5.83 -29.31
C ASN A 326 15.17 -7.34 -29.21
N LEU A 327 14.80 -7.83 -28.02
CA LEU A 327 14.41 -9.23 -27.85
C LEU A 327 13.06 -9.48 -28.50
N SER A 328 12.98 -10.46 -29.39
CA SER A 328 11.75 -10.79 -30.13
C SER A 328 10.57 -11.09 -29.22
N SER A 329 10.82 -11.77 -28.10
CA SER A 329 9.79 -12.06 -27.10
C SER A 329 9.22 -10.80 -26.44
N LEU A 330 10.08 -9.83 -26.07
CA LEU A 330 9.61 -8.58 -25.48
C LEU A 330 8.95 -7.65 -26.51
N ALA A 331 9.48 -7.63 -27.74
CA ALA A 331 8.88 -6.92 -28.87
C ALA A 331 7.45 -7.43 -29.14
N ALA A 332 7.26 -8.74 -29.25
CA ALA A 332 5.95 -9.35 -29.41
C ALA A 332 5.01 -9.05 -28.23
N LEU A 333 5.52 -9.15 -26.99
CA LEU A 333 4.76 -8.86 -25.75
C LEU A 333 4.21 -7.43 -25.72
N THR A 334 4.95 -6.46 -26.31
CA THR A 334 4.60 -5.03 -26.25
C THR A 334 4.02 -4.48 -27.54
N ALA A 335 3.77 -5.33 -28.55
CA ALA A 335 3.21 -4.91 -29.84
C ALA A 335 1.70 -4.61 -29.77
N THR A 336 0.95 -5.42 -29.03
CA THR A 336 -0.52 -5.31 -28.88
C THR A 336 -0.93 -5.30 -27.42
N ASP A 337 -2.20 -5.04 -27.12
CA ASP A 337 -2.71 -5.04 -25.74
C ASP A 337 -3.86 -6.04 -25.56
N GLU A 338 -3.74 -6.88 -24.54
CA GLU A 338 -4.76 -7.85 -24.10
C GLU A 338 -5.13 -7.66 -22.63
N LEU A 339 -4.46 -6.72 -21.92
CA LEU A 339 -4.66 -6.54 -20.49
C LEU A 339 -5.88 -5.68 -20.15
N ASP A 340 -6.33 -4.77 -21.03
CA ASP A 340 -7.50 -3.91 -20.81
C ASP A 340 -7.62 -3.40 -19.36
N LEU A 341 -6.62 -2.60 -18.94
CA LEU A 341 -6.44 -2.18 -17.54
C LEU A 341 -7.68 -1.50 -16.93
N PRO A 342 -8.44 -0.65 -17.66
CA PRO A 342 -9.63 -0.02 -17.11
C PRO A 342 -10.69 -1.00 -16.62
N SER A 343 -10.81 -2.15 -17.27
CA SER A 343 -11.85 -3.16 -16.95
C SER A 343 -11.73 -3.75 -15.53
N LEU A 344 -10.54 -3.65 -14.89
CA LEU A 344 -10.37 -4.07 -13.49
C LEU A 344 -11.30 -3.32 -12.53
N GLY A 345 -11.63 -2.06 -12.85
CA GLY A 345 -12.56 -1.26 -12.04
C GLY A 345 -14.04 -1.50 -12.35
N GLU A 346 -14.36 -2.22 -13.42
CA GLU A 346 -15.72 -2.38 -13.95
C GLU A 346 -16.28 -3.79 -13.83
N LYS A 347 -15.43 -4.79 -13.94
CA LYS A 347 -15.80 -6.21 -13.86
C LYS A 347 -14.80 -7.00 -13.02
N LYS A 348 -15.12 -8.26 -12.70
CA LYS A 348 -14.20 -9.12 -11.95
C LYS A 348 -13.05 -9.60 -12.82
N VAL A 349 -11.91 -8.97 -12.66
CA VAL A 349 -10.66 -9.33 -13.33
C VAL A 349 -9.60 -9.70 -12.29
N ALA A 350 -8.79 -10.68 -12.60
CA ALA A 350 -7.60 -11.03 -11.83
C ALA A 350 -6.37 -10.94 -12.73
N LEU A 351 -5.63 -9.85 -12.60
CA LEU A 351 -4.39 -9.61 -13.32
C LEU A 351 -3.19 -10.10 -12.49
N PHE A 352 -2.44 -11.04 -13.02
CA PHE A 352 -1.21 -11.54 -12.40
C PHE A 352 0.01 -11.03 -13.16
N ALA A 353 0.95 -10.43 -12.45
CA ALA A 353 2.27 -10.09 -12.95
C ALA A 353 3.28 -11.10 -12.38
N LEU A 354 3.73 -12.03 -13.22
CA LEU A 354 4.72 -13.05 -12.85
C LEU A 354 6.10 -12.50 -13.11
N ILE A 355 6.92 -12.43 -12.07
CA ILE A 355 8.29 -11.92 -12.15
C ILE A 355 9.29 -12.95 -11.65
N PRO A 356 10.51 -13.01 -12.21
CA PRO A 356 11.59 -13.79 -11.62
C PRO A 356 11.98 -13.25 -10.22
N ASP A 357 12.26 -14.15 -9.29
CA ASP A 357 12.72 -13.76 -7.95
C ASP A 357 14.23 -13.43 -7.89
N ASN A 358 14.98 -13.92 -8.86
CA ASN A 358 16.44 -13.81 -8.95
C ASN A 358 16.94 -12.91 -10.11
N ASP A 359 16.03 -12.42 -10.96
CA ASP A 359 16.35 -11.53 -12.08
C ASP A 359 15.38 -10.34 -12.12
N THR A 360 15.94 -9.13 -12.07
CA THR A 360 15.16 -7.89 -12.12
C THR A 360 15.19 -7.22 -13.48
N SER A 361 15.76 -7.87 -14.51
CA SER A 361 16.03 -7.29 -15.81
C SER A 361 14.78 -6.73 -16.51
N PHE A 362 13.64 -7.37 -16.36
CA PHE A 362 12.37 -6.98 -16.99
C PHE A 362 11.39 -6.28 -16.03
N ASN A 363 11.78 -6.04 -14.77
CA ASN A 363 10.89 -5.45 -13.77
C ASN A 363 10.47 -4.00 -14.09
N PHE A 364 11.18 -3.34 -15.02
CA PHE A 364 10.80 -2.02 -15.53
C PHE A 364 9.41 -2.05 -16.20
N LEU A 365 9.06 -3.13 -16.90
CA LEU A 365 7.77 -3.27 -17.56
C LEU A 365 6.64 -3.37 -16.52
N VAL A 366 6.87 -4.08 -15.42
CA VAL A 366 5.92 -4.15 -14.30
C VAL A 366 5.78 -2.79 -13.60
N SER A 367 6.87 -2.02 -13.51
CA SER A 367 6.83 -0.65 -12.98
C SER A 367 5.93 0.27 -13.83
N ILE A 368 6.05 0.16 -15.17
CA ILE A 368 5.18 0.89 -16.11
C ILE A 368 3.73 0.43 -15.95
N LEU A 369 3.49 -0.89 -15.91
CA LEU A 369 2.17 -1.48 -15.72
C LEU A 369 1.47 -0.94 -14.46
N TYR A 370 2.12 -1.00 -13.30
CA TYR A 370 1.53 -0.49 -12.05
C TYR A 370 1.28 1.01 -12.09
N THR A 371 2.18 1.79 -12.70
CA THR A 371 1.97 3.23 -12.88
C THR A 371 0.71 3.50 -13.70
N GLN A 372 0.58 2.82 -14.83
CA GLN A 372 -0.59 2.98 -15.72
C GLN A 372 -1.86 2.42 -15.07
N LEU A 373 -1.80 1.31 -14.34
CA LEU A 373 -2.94 0.80 -13.57
C LEU A 373 -3.51 1.84 -12.61
N PHE A 374 -2.67 2.47 -11.78
CA PHE A 374 -3.15 3.51 -10.87
C PHE A 374 -3.74 4.70 -11.65
N GLN A 375 -3.09 5.12 -12.73
CA GLN A 375 -3.58 6.24 -13.56
C GLN A 375 -4.93 5.93 -14.19
N GLN A 376 -5.09 4.74 -14.79
CA GLN A 376 -6.33 4.35 -15.45
C GLN A 376 -7.48 4.16 -14.45
N LEU A 377 -7.25 3.47 -13.34
CA LEU A 377 -8.27 3.24 -12.33
C LEU A 377 -8.70 4.53 -11.63
N PHE A 378 -7.77 5.44 -11.35
CA PHE A 378 -8.11 6.72 -10.73
C PHE A 378 -8.85 7.63 -11.70
N TYR A 379 -8.41 7.69 -12.95
CA TYR A 379 -9.11 8.43 -13.98
C TYR A 379 -10.55 7.91 -14.17
N LEU A 380 -10.71 6.61 -14.25
CA LEU A 380 -12.00 5.94 -14.37
C LEU A 380 -12.93 6.26 -13.19
N ALA A 381 -12.40 6.16 -11.96
CA ALA A 381 -13.13 6.49 -10.74
C ALA A 381 -13.61 7.93 -10.73
N ASP A 382 -12.71 8.87 -11.06
CA ASP A 382 -12.99 10.31 -10.93
C ASP A 382 -13.90 10.84 -12.06
N HIS A 383 -13.71 10.37 -13.32
CA HIS A 383 -14.41 10.93 -14.48
C HIS A 383 -15.66 10.14 -14.87
N LYS A 384 -15.68 8.81 -14.71
CA LYS A 384 -16.82 7.98 -15.12
C LYS A 384 -17.75 7.63 -13.96
N TYR A 385 -17.21 7.41 -12.76
CA TYR A 385 -17.96 6.86 -11.62
C TYR A 385 -18.10 7.81 -10.43
N GLY A 386 -17.85 9.11 -10.60
CA GLY A 386 -18.10 10.10 -9.55
C GLY A 386 -17.25 9.91 -8.29
N GLY A 387 -16.03 9.40 -8.43
CA GLY A 387 -15.02 9.29 -7.36
C GLY A 387 -14.85 7.90 -6.75
N SER A 388 -15.58 6.87 -7.21
CA SER A 388 -15.44 5.52 -6.65
C SER A 388 -15.77 4.44 -7.68
N LEU A 389 -14.87 3.49 -7.88
CA LEU A 389 -15.07 2.36 -8.79
C LEU A 389 -16.25 1.48 -8.35
N PRO A 390 -17.03 0.94 -9.30
CA PRO A 390 -18.13 0.01 -9.01
C PRO A 390 -17.64 -1.33 -8.45
N VAL A 391 -16.48 -1.82 -8.92
CA VAL A 391 -15.83 -3.02 -8.41
C VAL A 391 -14.61 -2.62 -7.60
N PRO A 392 -14.49 -3.04 -6.34
CA PRO A 392 -13.29 -2.77 -5.55
C PRO A 392 -12.08 -3.47 -6.16
N VAL A 393 -10.92 -2.80 -6.17
CA VAL A 393 -9.67 -3.35 -6.71
C VAL A 393 -8.65 -3.53 -5.59
N HIS A 394 -8.14 -4.75 -5.46
CA HIS A 394 -7.14 -5.13 -4.46
C HIS A 394 -5.80 -5.40 -5.12
N PHE A 395 -4.83 -4.53 -4.83
CA PHE A 395 -3.42 -4.74 -5.20
C PHE A 395 -2.75 -5.63 -4.15
N LEU A 396 -2.47 -6.86 -4.49
CA LEU A 396 -1.77 -7.82 -3.63
C LEU A 396 -0.34 -7.95 -4.13
N MET A 397 0.59 -7.30 -3.43
CA MET A 397 1.99 -7.17 -3.85
C MET A 397 2.87 -8.09 -3.01
N ASP A 398 3.01 -9.35 -3.44
CA ASP A 398 3.94 -10.29 -2.78
C ASP A 398 5.38 -9.97 -3.20
N GLU A 399 6.31 -9.99 -2.25
CA GLU A 399 7.70 -9.54 -2.44
C GLU A 399 7.82 -8.12 -3.05
N PHE A 400 7.06 -7.19 -2.49
CA PHE A 400 7.00 -5.78 -2.88
C PHE A 400 8.36 -5.12 -3.19
N SER A 401 9.45 -5.58 -2.57
CA SER A 401 10.80 -5.06 -2.75
C SER A 401 11.40 -5.28 -4.14
N ASN A 402 10.80 -6.16 -4.94
CA ASN A 402 11.36 -6.55 -6.24
C ASN A 402 10.91 -5.64 -7.39
N VAL A 403 9.98 -4.73 -7.16
CA VAL A 403 9.43 -3.83 -8.20
C VAL A 403 9.68 -2.38 -7.84
N SER A 404 10.12 -1.58 -8.81
CA SER A 404 10.18 -0.13 -8.68
C SER A 404 8.78 0.44 -8.87
N LEU A 405 8.27 1.14 -7.89
CA LEU A 405 6.97 1.79 -7.93
C LEU A 405 7.09 3.29 -8.27
N PRO A 406 5.97 3.95 -8.63
CA PRO A 406 5.96 5.39 -8.84
C PRO A 406 6.54 6.16 -7.64
N GLU A 407 7.26 7.26 -7.90
CA GLU A 407 7.82 8.12 -6.83
C GLU A 407 6.77 8.58 -5.82
N ASP A 408 5.58 8.92 -6.32
CA ASP A 408 4.48 9.40 -5.51
C ASP A 408 3.64 8.28 -4.87
N PHE A 409 4.20 7.08 -4.68
CA PHE A 409 3.44 5.94 -4.16
C PHE A 409 2.81 6.22 -2.80
N SER A 410 3.47 6.98 -1.93
CA SER A 410 2.88 7.38 -0.64
C SER A 410 1.65 8.29 -0.80
N LYS A 411 1.65 9.18 -1.81
CA LYS A 411 0.49 10.00 -2.17
C LYS A 411 -0.62 9.18 -2.78
N ILE A 412 -0.27 8.22 -3.64
CA ILE A 412 -1.22 7.26 -4.25
C ILE A 412 -1.95 6.50 -3.15
N LEU A 413 -1.24 5.97 -2.14
CA LEU A 413 -1.82 5.27 -0.98
C LEU A 413 -2.84 6.12 -0.22
N ALA A 414 -2.56 7.41 -0.04
CA ALA A 414 -3.42 8.32 0.70
C ALA A 414 -4.80 8.53 0.04
N VAL A 415 -4.87 8.42 -1.29
CA VAL A 415 -6.09 8.71 -2.07
C VAL A 415 -6.84 7.46 -2.54
N MET A 416 -6.27 6.27 -2.42
CA MET A 416 -6.85 4.99 -2.89
C MET A 416 -8.23 4.71 -2.29
N ARG A 417 -8.39 4.93 -0.99
CA ARG A 417 -9.63 4.60 -0.25
C ARG A 417 -10.88 5.21 -0.87
N SER A 418 -10.84 6.48 -1.27
CA SER A 418 -12.00 7.18 -1.86
C SER A 418 -12.44 6.54 -3.16
N ARG A 419 -11.49 5.96 -3.92
CA ARG A 419 -11.69 5.35 -5.23
C ARG A 419 -12.03 3.86 -5.20
N ASN A 420 -12.25 3.29 -4.01
CA ASN A 420 -12.51 1.86 -3.81
C ASN A 420 -11.34 0.97 -4.24
N VAL A 421 -10.13 1.46 -4.05
CA VAL A 421 -8.87 0.74 -4.31
C VAL A 421 -8.14 0.56 -2.98
N HIS A 422 -7.53 -0.60 -2.78
CA HIS A 422 -6.69 -0.87 -1.60
C HIS A 422 -5.53 -1.79 -1.95
N VAL A 423 -4.49 -1.76 -1.11
CA VAL A 423 -3.26 -2.51 -1.33
C VAL A 423 -2.89 -3.37 -0.13
N SER A 424 -2.30 -4.52 -0.40
CA SER A 424 -1.57 -5.32 0.56
C SER A 424 -0.10 -5.37 0.19
N ILE A 425 0.72 -4.63 0.94
CA ILE A 425 2.17 -4.56 0.79
C ILE A 425 2.77 -5.70 1.61
N ILE A 426 3.32 -6.71 0.95
CA ILE A 426 3.89 -7.88 1.62
C ILE A 426 5.41 -7.81 1.56
N LEU A 427 6.05 -7.81 2.73
CA LEU A 427 7.48 -7.59 2.92
C LEU A 427 8.11 -8.71 3.75
N GLN A 428 9.40 -8.93 3.55
CA GLN A 428 10.17 -9.81 4.43
C GLN A 428 10.49 -9.14 5.77
N ASN A 429 10.79 -7.84 5.75
CA ASN A 429 11.11 -7.02 6.92
C ASN A 429 10.89 -5.53 6.61
N VAL A 430 10.88 -4.70 7.64
CA VAL A 430 10.72 -3.25 7.50
C VAL A 430 11.97 -2.58 6.94
N ALA A 431 13.15 -3.17 7.12
CA ALA A 431 14.39 -2.63 6.55
C ALA A 431 14.35 -2.58 5.02
N ALA A 432 13.69 -3.56 4.36
CA ALA A 432 13.48 -3.56 2.92
C ALA A 432 12.66 -2.34 2.47
N LEU A 433 11.60 -1.97 3.21
CA LEU A 433 10.82 -0.78 2.92
C LEU A 433 11.64 0.51 3.11
N LYS A 434 12.46 0.57 4.16
CA LYS A 434 13.37 1.70 4.41
C LYS A 434 14.40 1.88 3.30
N ALA A 435 14.92 0.78 2.76
CA ALA A 435 15.87 0.82 1.65
C ALA A 435 15.25 1.29 0.33
N LEU A 436 13.98 0.98 0.10
CA LEU A 436 13.26 1.42 -1.11
C LEU A 436 12.80 2.88 -1.04
N PHE A 437 12.38 3.33 0.14
CA PHE A 437 11.74 4.64 0.35
C PHE A 437 12.39 5.35 1.55
N GLU A 438 13.66 5.73 1.43
CA GLU A 438 14.48 6.29 2.51
C GLU A 438 13.78 7.37 3.35
N LYS A 439 13.06 8.28 2.68
CA LYS A 439 12.38 9.42 3.32
C LYS A 439 10.88 9.21 3.53
N GLU A 440 10.26 8.27 2.81
CA GLU A 440 8.79 8.13 2.76
C GLU A 440 8.27 6.85 3.41
N TRP A 441 9.15 5.95 3.89
CA TRP A 441 8.75 4.67 4.46
C TRP A 441 7.76 4.82 5.64
N GLU A 442 7.95 5.85 6.49
CA GLU A 442 7.01 6.13 7.60
C GLU A 442 5.66 6.62 7.09
N SER A 443 5.65 7.43 6.02
CA SER A 443 4.42 7.87 5.37
C SER A 443 3.66 6.70 4.75
N ILE A 444 4.36 5.75 4.15
CA ILE A 444 3.76 4.51 3.60
C ILE A 444 3.11 3.70 4.72
N LEU A 445 3.83 3.46 5.84
CA LEU A 445 3.25 2.77 7.00
C LEU A 445 2.07 3.54 7.59
N GLY A 446 2.17 4.87 7.67
CA GLY A 446 1.11 5.76 8.19
C GLY A 446 -0.16 5.78 7.32
N ASN A 447 -0.03 5.51 6.02
CA ASN A 447 -1.14 5.39 5.08
C ASN A 447 -1.75 3.97 5.01
N CYS A 448 -1.26 3.03 5.80
CA CYS A 448 -1.83 1.70 5.96
C CYS A 448 -2.49 1.58 7.34
N ASP A 449 -3.81 1.40 7.36
CA ASP A 449 -4.55 1.30 8.63
C ASP A 449 -4.33 -0.04 9.34
N GLU A 450 -3.87 -1.07 8.62
CA GLU A 450 -3.60 -2.41 9.14
C GLU A 450 -2.13 -2.78 8.97
N PHE A 451 -1.55 -3.33 10.04
CA PHE A 451 -0.22 -3.92 10.03
C PHE A 451 -0.30 -5.33 10.61
N LEU A 452 0.11 -6.33 9.83
CA LEU A 452 0.11 -7.74 10.21
C LEU A 452 1.55 -8.26 10.26
N TYR A 453 1.96 -8.74 11.42
CA TYR A 453 3.26 -9.36 11.63
C TYR A 453 3.12 -10.88 11.78
N LEU A 454 3.82 -11.63 10.94
CA LEU A 454 3.78 -13.09 10.88
C LEU A 454 5.03 -13.77 11.45
N GLY A 455 5.93 -13.01 12.07
CA GLY A 455 7.21 -13.52 12.57
C GLY A 455 8.37 -13.21 11.63
N GLY A 456 9.56 -13.15 12.16
CA GLY A 456 10.78 -12.83 11.42
C GLY A 456 11.97 -12.72 12.34
N ASN A 457 13.15 -12.42 11.79
CA ASN A 457 14.42 -12.43 12.54
C ASN A 457 15.20 -11.10 12.43
N GLU A 458 14.52 -10.01 11.98
CA GLU A 458 15.16 -8.72 11.72
C GLU A 458 14.93 -7.76 12.88
N THR A 459 16.02 -7.25 13.46
CA THR A 459 16.05 -6.49 14.71
C THR A 459 15.30 -5.15 14.65
N SER A 460 15.36 -4.42 13.51
CA SER A 460 14.68 -3.11 13.42
C SER A 460 13.16 -3.27 13.37
N THR A 461 12.68 -4.36 12.77
CA THR A 461 11.25 -4.74 12.79
C THR A 461 10.79 -5.08 14.21
N HIS A 462 11.58 -5.87 14.97
CA HIS A 462 11.22 -6.21 16.35
C HIS A 462 11.12 -4.98 17.25
N LYS A 463 12.09 -4.05 17.14
CA LYS A 463 12.06 -2.78 17.87
C LYS A 463 10.85 -1.93 17.49
N LEU A 464 10.55 -1.78 16.20
CA LEU A 464 9.39 -1.03 15.72
C LEU A 464 8.09 -1.60 16.30
N ILE A 465 7.93 -2.93 16.29
CA ILE A 465 6.74 -3.59 16.83
C ILE A 465 6.64 -3.40 18.34
N SER A 466 7.71 -3.65 19.08
CA SER A 466 7.72 -3.56 20.53
C SER A 466 7.47 -2.14 21.02
N GLU A 467 8.23 -1.18 20.51
CA GLU A 467 8.28 0.19 21.02
C GLU A 467 7.12 1.05 20.49
N SER A 468 6.80 0.93 19.18
CA SER A 468 5.84 1.84 18.51
C SER A 468 4.43 1.25 18.41
N TYR A 469 4.30 -0.05 18.11
CA TYR A 469 3.00 -0.67 17.89
C TYR A 469 2.40 -1.30 19.14
N LEU A 470 3.18 -2.00 19.96
CA LEU A 470 2.72 -2.61 21.21
C LEU A 470 2.66 -1.60 22.35
N GLY A 471 3.71 -0.79 22.53
CA GLY A 471 3.82 0.18 23.57
C GLY A 471 4.01 -0.43 24.98
N LYS A 472 4.00 0.45 25.99
CA LYS A 472 4.26 0.08 27.39
C LYS A 472 2.98 -0.11 28.20
N SER A 473 3.00 -1.06 29.10
CA SER A 473 2.01 -1.25 30.17
C SER A 473 2.66 -1.01 31.53
N THR A 474 1.85 -0.64 32.50
CA THR A 474 2.26 -0.54 33.90
C THR A 474 2.22 -1.91 34.55
N ILE A 475 3.31 -2.33 35.17
CA ILE A 475 3.43 -3.58 35.92
C ILE A 475 3.82 -3.29 37.37
N ASP A 476 3.27 -4.07 38.31
CA ASP A 476 3.68 -4.05 39.71
C ASP A 476 4.88 -4.99 39.86
N THR A 477 6.00 -4.46 40.38
CA THR A 477 7.19 -5.22 40.70
C THR A 477 7.37 -5.24 42.23
N ASN A 478 7.32 -6.44 42.78
CA ASN A 478 7.55 -6.63 44.21
C ASN A 478 8.97 -7.11 44.46
N THR A 479 9.77 -6.33 45.20
CA THR A 479 11.10 -6.76 45.64
C THR A 479 11.00 -7.18 47.12
N TYR A 480 11.34 -8.44 47.41
CA TYR A 480 11.42 -8.99 48.75
C TYR A 480 12.86 -8.90 49.25
N GLY A 481 13.11 -8.05 50.22
CA GLY A 481 14.39 -7.99 50.93
C GLY A 481 14.30 -8.78 52.24
N LYS A 482 15.08 -9.85 52.41
CA LYS A 482 15.25 -10.56 53.68
C LYS A 482 16.60 -10.17 54.27
N SER A 483 16.62 -9.43 55.34
CA SER A 483 17.83 -9.17 56.14
C SER A 483 18.05 -10.34 57.14
N SER A 484 19.17 -11.01 57.05
CA SER A 484 19.57 -12.08 57.96
C SER A 484 20.35 -11.49 59.16
N GLY A 485 19.65 -10.84 60.08
CA GLY A 485 20.21 -10.38 61.35
C GLY A 485 19.33 -10.79 62.50
N ARG A 486 19.85 -10.71 63.76
CA ARG A 486 19.21 -11.17 64.99
C ARG A 486 17.84 -10.53 65.26
N ASN A 487 17.48 -9.49 64.50
CA ASN A 487 16.15 -8.85 64.39
C ASN A 487 15.76 -8.80 62.92
N GLY A 488 15.31 -9.90 62.32
CA GLY A 488 14.92 -9.99 60.91
C GLY A 488 13.81 -9.04 60.54
N ASN A 489 14.13 -7.99 59.81
CA ASN A 489 13.13 -7.07 59.27
C ASN A 489 12.75 -7.56 57.86
N TYR A 490 11.45 -7.78 57.66
CA TYR A 490 10.87 -7.98 56.34
C TYR A 490 10.54 -6.60 55.76
N SER A 491 11.17 -6.25 54.64
CA SER A 491 10.80 -5.08 53.87
C SER A 491 10.21 -5.54 52.55
N THR A 492 8.97 -5.23 52.32
CA THR A 492 8.32 -5.40 51.00
C THR A 492 8.30 -4.03 50.33
N ASN A 493 9.07 -3.86 49.26
CA ASN A 493 9.07 -2.64 48.49
C ASN A 493 8.16 -2.81 47.29
N TYR A 494 7.08 -2.07 47.20
CA TYR A 494 6.18 -2.02 46.06
C TYR A 494 6.70 -0.97 45.09
N GLN A 495 7.15 -1.42 43.92
CA GLN A 495 7.61 -0.53 42.86
C GLN A 495 6.73 -0.75 41.64
N ILE A 496 6.27 0.34 41.03
CA ILE A 496 5.54 0.35 39.80
C ILE A 496 6.55 0.68 38.68
N SER A 497 6.62 -0.15 37.64
CA SER A 497 7.49 0.07 36.49
C SER A 497 6.74 -0.09 35.17
N GLY A 498 7.30 0.49 34.09
CA GLY A 498 6.77 0.33 32.75
C GLY A 498 7.47 -0.82 32.03
N ARG A 499 6.69 -1.69 31.37
CA ARG A 499 7.20 -2.75 30.51
C ARG A 499 6.44 -2.77 29.19
N GLU A 500 7.12 -3.00 28.09
CA GLU A 500 6.49 -3.27 26.80
C GLU A 500 5.60 -4.52 26.90
N LEU A 501 4.48 -4.56 26.15
CA LEU A 501 3.61 -5.75 26.09
C LEU A 501 4.37 -6.99 25.65
N LEU A 502 5.29 -6.85 24.69
CA LEU A 502 6.35 -7.78 24.34
C LEU A 502 7.62 -6.99 24.15
N THR A 503 8.72 -7.43 24.75
CA THR A 503 10.05 -6.90 24.45
C THR A 503 10.51 -7.30 23.05
N PRO A 504 11.49 -6.62 22.43
CA PRO A 504 12.00 -7.00 21.10
C PRO A 504 12.43 -8.49 21.03
N ASP A 505 12.98 -9.03 22.11
CA ASP A 505 13.38 -10.45 22.19
C ASP A 505 12.16 -11.37 22.19
N GLU A 506 11.11 -11.01 22.92
CA GLU A 506 9.84 -11.76 22.94
C GLU A 506 9.13 -11.70 21.59
N VAL A 507 9.19 -10.57 20.88
CA VAL A 507 8.68 -10.46 19.50
C VAL A 507 9.44 -11.40 18.56
N ARG A 508 10.77 -11.50 18.72
CA ARG A 508 11.59 -12.45 17.96
C ARG A 508 11.23 -13.91 18.26
N MET A 509 10.88 -14.20 19.50
CA MET A 509 10.53 -15.54 19.98
C MET A 509 9.05 -15.88 19.80
N LEU A 510 8.28 -15.05 19.09
CA LEU A 510 6.86 -15.31 18.85
C LEU A 510 6.67 -16.69 18.22
N ASP A 511 5.84 -17.54 18.86
CA ASP A 511 5.51 -18.87 18.34
C ASP A 511 4.92 -18.73 16.92
N ASN A 512 5.42 -19.57 16.01
CA ASN A 512 5.04 -19.51 14.58
C ASN A 512 3.55 -19.76 14.31
N ARG A 513 2.78 -20.22 15.27
CA ARG A 513 1.32 -20.33 15.18
C ARG A 513 0.60 -18.98 15.22
N TYR A 514 1.22 -17.98 15.86
CA TYR A 514 0.58 -16.68 16.09
C TYR A 514 1.02 -15.60 15.12
N ALA A 515 0.15 -14.63 14.96
CA ALA A 515 0.38 -13.36 14.29
C ALA A 515 0.02 -12.20 15.22
N LEU A 516 0.68 -11.06 15.02
CA LEU A 516 0.32 -9.81 15.67
C LEU A 516 -0.39 -8.90 14.67
N LEU A 517 -1.61 -8.50 14.99
CA LEU A 517 -2.42 -7.59 14.17
C LEU A 517 -2.58 -6.25 14.87
N PHE A 518 -2.25 -5.20 14.16
CA PHE A 518 -2.41 -3.81 14.57
C PHE A 518 -3.38 -3.12 13.61
N ILE A 519 -4.42 -2.52 14.15
CA ILE A 519 -5.40 -1.72 13.41
C ILE A 519 -5.40 -0.33 14.02
N ARG A 520 -5.29 0.70 13.21
CA ARG A 520 -5.25 2.09 13.67
C ARG A 520 -6.43 2.39 14.61
N GLY A 521 -6.14 2.86 15.83
CA GLY A 521 -7.13 3.21 16.84
C GLY A 521 -7.71 2.02 17.61
N GLU A 522 -7.19 0.80 17.40
CA GLU A 522 -7.52 -0.39 18.19
C GLU A 522 -6.32 -0.85 19.02
N ARG A 523 -6.60 -1.69 20.02
CA ARG A 523 -5.55 -2.39 20.78
C ARG A 523 -4.94 -3.50 19.93
N PRO A 524 -3.63 -3.76 20.07
CA PRO A 524 -2.96 -4.86 19.38
C PRO A 524 -3.62 -6.20 19.71
N VAL A 525 -3.72 -7.08 18.73
CA VAL A 525 -4.28 -8.41 18.93
C VAL A 525 -3.26 -9.46 18.51
N MET A 526 -3.00 -10.43 19.40
CA MET A 526 -2.29 -11.66 19.10
C MET A 526 -3.33 -12.75 18.82
N ASP A 527 -3.28 -13.36 17.63
CA ASP A 527 -4.23 -14.39 17.20
C ASP A 527 -3.53 -15.44 16.33
N GLU A 528 -4.14 -16.61 16.18
CA GLU A 528 -3.58 -17.66 15.34
C GLU A 528 -3.55 -17.24 13.87
N LYS A 529 -2.51 -17.64 13.14
CA LYS A 529 -2.42 -17.49 11.69
C LYS A 529 -3.57 -18.24 11.01
N TYR A 530 -4.06 -17.70 9.90
CA TYR A 530 -5.18 -18.31 9.19
C TYR A 530 -4.78 -19.66 8.58
N ASP A 531 -5.51 -20.71 8.93
CA ASP A 531 -5.34 -22.01 8.31
C ASP A 531 -6.13 -22.07 7.00
N ILE A 532 -5.42 -22.04 5.87
CA ILE A 532 -6.03 -22.05 4.53
C ILE A 532 -6.89 -23.30 4.28
N LEU A 533 -6.58 -24.44 4.92
CA LEU A 533 -7.36 -25.66 4.77
C LEU A 533 -8.77 -25.54 5.32
N LYS A 534 -9.04 -24.53 6.16
CA LYS A 534 -10.38 -24.20 6.66
C LYS A 534 -11.15 -23.23 5.77
N HIS A 535 -10.55 -22.80 4.63
CA HIS A 535 -11.22 -21.88 3.74
C HIS A 535 -12.36 -22.58 2.97
N PRO A 536 -13.59 -21.98 2.86
CA PRO A 536 -14.73 -22.62 2.18
C PRO A 536 -14.45 -23.02 0.73
N ASN A 537 -13.62 -22.24 0.03
CA ASN A 537 -13.29 -22.46 -1.38
C ASN A 537 -12.01 -23.30 -1.58
N ILE A 538 -11.47 -23.94 -0.53
CA ILE A 538 -10.16 -24.62 -0.60
C ILE A 538 -10.14 -25.74 -1.66
N ALA A 539 -11.23 -26.46 -1.83
CA ALA A 539 -11.35 -27.56 -2.79
C ALA A 539 -11.10 -27.13 -4.25
N LEU A 540 -11.24 -25.83 -4.55
CA LEU A 540 -11.02 -25.26 -5.88
C LEU A 540 -9.57 -24.79 -6.10
N THR A 541 -8.71 -24.98 -5.12
CA THR A 541 -7.30 -24.59 -5.15
C THR A 541 -6.38 -25.81 -5.18
N LYS A 542 -5.13 -25.61 -5.58
CA LYS A 542 -4.09 -26.64 -5.51
C LYS A 542 -3.92 -27.19 -4.10
N ASP A 543 -4.00 -26.33 -3.07
CA ASP A 543 -3.89 -26.73 -1.66
C ASP A 543 -5.04 -27.66 -1.23
N GLY A 544 -6.17 -27.62 -1.90
CA GLY A 544 -7.33 -28.51 -1.71
C GLY A 544 -7.39 -29.70 -2.68
N GLY A 545 -6.34 -29.91 -3.50
CA GLY A 545 -6.25 -31.03 -4.42
C GLY A 545 -6.70 -30.76 -5.85
N ALA A 546 -7.07 -29.52 -6.20
CA ALA A 546 -7.31 -29.15 -7.60
C ALA A 546 -6.00 -29.17 -8.41
N ALA A 547 -6.11 -29.42 -9.73
CA ALA A 547 -4.95 -29.34 -10.62
C ALA A 547 -4.34 -27.93 -10.60
N PRO A 548 -3.02 -27.77 -10.75
CA PRO A 548 -2.41 -26.47 -10.92
C PRO A 548 -3.00 -25.73 -12.11
N TYR A 549 -3.26 -24.43 -11.95
CA TYR A 549 -3.72 -23.62 -13.08
C TYR A 549 -2.57 -23.38 -14.07
N GLU A 550 -2.86 -23.60 -15.32
CA GLU A 550 -1.95 -23.32 -16.44
C GLU A 550 -2.58 -22.25 -17.33
N HIS A 551 -1.78 -21.28 -17.75
CA HIS A 551 -2.15 -20.22 -18.68
C HIS A 551 -1.41 -20.42 -20.02
N GLY A 552 -1.84 -19.72 -21.08
CA GLY A 552 -1.24 -19.81 -22.41
C GLY A 552 -1.51 -21.15 -23.11
N GLY A 553 -2.61 -21.82 -22.80
CA GLY A 553 -3.13 -22.95 -23.61
C GLY A 553 -3.78 -22.46 -24.91
N THR A 554 -4.09 -23.39 -25.81
CA THR A 554 -4.65 -23.12 -27.16
C THR A 554 -5.93 -22.29 -27.19
N GLU A 555 -6.63 -22.11 -26.06
CA GLU A 555 -7.79 -21.21 -25.95
C GLU A 555 -7.42 -19.74 -25.76
N ASN A 556 -6.16 -19.46 -25.36
CA ASN A 556 -5.62 -18.10 -25.13
C ASN A 556 -4.26 -17.97 -25.84
N ALA A 557 -3.99 -18.73 -26.89
CA ALA A 557 -2.78 -18.55 -27.66
C ALA A 557 -2.80 -17.15 -28.26
N VAL A 558 -1.96 -16.27 -27.73
CA VAL A 558 -1.49 -15.10 -28.46
C VAL A 558 -1.10 -15.62 -29.83
N ALA A 559 -1.71 -15.10 -30.89
CA ALA A 559 -1.22 -15.35 -32.21
C ALA A 559 0.24 -14.88 -32.22
N THR A 560 1.14 -15.81 -32.03
CA THR A 560 2.58 -15.56 -32.24
C THR A 560 2.70 -15.21 -33.69
N LEU A 561 2.79 -13.92 -34.01
CA LEU A 561 3.30 -13.45 -35.26
C LEU A 561 4.78 -13.87 -35.29
N SER A 562 5.03 -15.16 -35.53
CA SER A 562 6.34 -15.61 -35.89
C SER A 562 6.59 -15.15 -37.32
N PHE A 563 7.30 -14.07 -37.49
CA PHE A 563 7.80 -13.62 -38.80
C PHE A 563 8.63 -14.70 -39.51
N ALA A 564 8.92 -15.82 -38.87
CA ALA A 564 9.68 -16.95 -39.42
C ALA A 564 8.82 -18.16 -39.85
N GLY A 565 7.53 -18.24 -39.46
CA GLY A 565 6.71 -19.44 -39.69
C GLY A 565 5.82 -19.40 -40.93
N THR A 566 5.48 -18.21 -41.40
CA THR A 566 4.48 -18.04 -42.46
C THR A 566 4.96 -18.37 -43.88
N ALA A 567 6.27 -18.42 -44.11
CA ALA A 567 6.77 -18.75 -45.45
C ALA A 567 6.72 -20.26 -45.75
N ALA A 568 6.77 -21.12 -44.76
CA ALA A 568 6.78 -22.58 -44.95
C ALA A 568 5.38 -23.20 -44.98
N GLU A 569 4.42 -22.67 -44.21
CA GLU A 569 3.05 -23.22 -44.21
C GLU A 569 2.18 -22.70 -45.35
N THR A 570 2.42 -21.47 -45.84
CA THR A 570 1.75 -20.95 -47.05
C THR A 570 2.19 -21.64 -48.31
N LEU A 571 3.38 -22.26 -48.32
CA LEU A 571 3.85 -23.04 -49.48
C LEU A 571 3.26 -24.45 -49.53
N SER A 572 2.70 -25.00 -48.46
CA SER A 572 2.06 -26.31 -48.46
C SER A 572 0.55 -26.27 -48.79
N GLU A 573 -0.10 -25.13 -48.70
CA GLU A 573 -1.51 -24.97 -49.09
C GLU A 573 -1.69 -24.45 -50.54
N LEU A 574 -0.63 -24.00 -51.19
CA LEU A 574 -0.61 -23.61 -52.61
C LEU A 574 -0.17 -24.77 -53.51
N SER A 575 -0.56 -25.99 -53.20
CA SER A 575 -0.38 -27.11 -54.12
C SER A 575 -1.60 -27.29 -55.07
N GLU A 576 -2.10 -26.23 -55.64
CA GLU A 576 -2.72 -26.33 -56.96
C GLU A 576 -1.59 -26.38 -57.98
N PRO A 577 -1.64 -27.31 -58.94
CA PRO A 577 -0.58 -27.41 -59.94
C PRO A 577 -0.48 -26.08 -60.66
N ILE A 578 0.69 -25.43 -60.55
CA ILE A 578 1.03 -24.28 -61.35
C ILE A 578 0.87 -24.76 -62.83
N PRO A 579 0.05 -24.12 -63.65
CA PRO A 579 -0.03 -24.48 -65.04
C PRO A 579 1.36 -24.38 -65.63
N ASP A 580 1.78 -25.41 -66.39
CA ASP A 580 3.05 -25.46 -67.09
C ASP A 580 3.23 -24.17 -67.91
N TYR A 581 4.05 -23.27 -67.39
CA TYR A 581 4.55 -22.17 -68.21
C TYR A 581 5.68 -22.75 -69.07
N GLU A 582 5.42 -22.87 -70.34
CA GLU A 582 6.51 -23.06 -71.34
C GLU A 582 7.44 -21.86 -71.17
N LEU A 583 8.68 -22.13 -70.78
CA LEU A 583 9.72 -21.13 -70.81
C LEU A 583 9.96 -20.84 -72.30
N LEU A 584 9.60 -19.63 -72.76
CA LEU A 584 9.93 -19.14 -74.07
C LEU A 584 11.43 -19.25 -74.21
N SER A 585 11.87 -19.90 -75.30
CA SER A 585 13.29 -19.97 -75.68
C SER A 585 13.77 -18.59 -76.09
N ASP A 586 15.06 -18.35 -76.03
CA ASP A 586 15.66 -17.09 -76.51
C ASP A 586 15.27 -16.75 -77.96
N GLU A 587 14.93 -17.77 -78.77
CA GLU A 587 14.43 -17.62 -80.16
C GLU A 587 12.97 -17.10 -80.20
N ASP A 588 12.14 -17.43 -79.22
CA ASP A 588 10.75 -16.95 -79.08
C ASP A 588 10.70 -15.49 -78.62
N ILE A 589 11.71 -15.05 -77.89
CA ILE A 589 11.83 -13.67 -77.42
C ILE A 589 12.28 -12.75 -78.55
N GLU A 590 13.20 -13.20 -79.43
CA GLU A 590 13.62 -12.42 -80.62
C GLU A 590 12.52 -12.28 -81.68
N ALA A 591 11.51 -13.14 -81.67
CA ALA A 591 10.37 -13.06 -82.59
C ALA A 591 9.27 -12.08 -82.12
N LEU A 592 9.32 -11.58 -80.85
CA LEU A 592 8.35 -10.65 -80.26
C LEU A 592 8.79 -9.17 -80.30
N PHE A 593 10.02 -8.90 -80.80
CA PHE A 593 10.57 -7.58 -81.04
C PHE A 593 10.98 -7.48 -82.52
#